data_36bac2394d385d0b0e1ff9e283251745
#
_entry.id   36bac2394d385d0b0e1ff9e283251745
#
_cell.length_a   1.000
_cell.length_b   1.000
_cell.length_c   1.000
_cell.angle_alpha   90.00
_cell.angle_beta   90.00
_cell.angle_gamma   90.00
#
_symmetry.space_group_name_H-M   'P 1'
#
loop_
_entity.id
_entity.type
_entity.pdbx_description
1 polymer ?
#
loop_
_entity_poly.entity_id
_entity_poly.type
_entity_poly.pdbx_seq_one_letter_code
_entity_poly.pdbx_strand_id
1 'polypeptide(L)'
;QVCIEGYWLAKYEVTNTQYRQFKPSHDSGNYEGNNLNGDSQPAVRVSWNDAVAFAEWLTSKTGKTFKLPTEAEWEYAARAGTQTARYWGDDDASLCRHANIADRTSKVAFSGFTWAYDGCDDGYKVSAPVGRFAANSFGLHDMLGNVWEWTSSPYDQAYAGGEKRAASLSEGGDRVIRGGAWGSKPGGARSASRFYTAPVHRPVDIGLRLSRSP
;
A
#
# COMPACT_ATOMS: atom_id res chain seq x y z
N GLN A 1 -7.18 16.09 16.32
CA GLN A 1 -8.16 15.01 16.11
C GLN A 1 -8.82 15.22 14.75
N VAL A 2 -8.85 14.18 13.92
CA VAL A 2 -9.48 14.19 12.60
C VAL A 2 -10.75 13.35 12.68
N CYS A 3 -11.88 13.92 12.27
CA CYS A 3 -13.13 13.17 12.10
C CYS A 3 -13.17 12.58 10.69
N ILE A 4 -13.52 11.29 10.59
CA ILE A 4 -13.66 10.56 9.34
C ILE A 4 -15.08 10.01 9.31
N GLU A 5 -15.77 10.15 8.17
CA GLU A 5 -17.06 9.51 7.95
C GLU A 5 -16.89 7.99 7.81
N GLY A 6 -17.94 7.22 8.09
CA GLY A 6 -17.91 5.77 7.93
C GLY A 6 -17.59 5.37 6.48
N TYR A 7 -16.74 4.37 6.32
CA TYR A 7 -16.34 3.82 5.01
C TYR A 7 -16.00 2.34 5.13
N TRP A 8 -15.99 1.67 4.01
CA TRP A 8 -15.45 0.31 3.88
C TRP A 8 -14.07 0.39 3.23
N LEU A 9 -13.10 -0.36 3.76
CA LEU A 9 -11.79 -0.52 3.14
C LEU A 9 -11.61 -1.96 2.70
N ALA A 10 -11.03 -2.19 1.53
CA ALA A 10 -10.72 -3.52 1.04
C ALA A 10 -9.77 -4.24 2.00
N LYS A 11 -10.06 -5.51 2.29
CA LYS A 11 -9.29 -6.33 3.23
C LYS A 11 -7.83 -6.49 2.81
N TYR A 12 -7.58 -6.51 1.51
CA TYR A 12 -6.29 -6.72 0.86
C TYR A 12 -6.01 -5.61 -0.16
N GLU A 13 -4.77 -5.50 -0.57
CA GLU A 13 -4.37 -4.77 -1.78
C GLU A 13 -5.04 -5.37 -3.02
N VAL A 14 -5.22 -4.59 -4.06
CA VAL A 14 -5.73 -5.09 -5.35
C VAL A 14 -4.71 -6.01 -5.98
N THR A 15 -5.10 -7.24 -6.30
CA THR A 15 -4.20 -8.24 -6.89
C THR A 15 -4.05 -8.07 -8.41
N ASN A 16 -2.99 -8.67 -8.97
CA ASN A 16 -2.79 -8.72 -10.42
C ASN A 16 -4.00 -9.32 -11.15
N THR A 17 -4.61 -10.41 -10.62
CA THR A 17 -5.81 -11.00 -11.21
C THR A 17 -6.98 -10.03 -11.22
N GLN A 18 -7.21 -9.31 -10.11
CA GLN A 18 -8.30 -8.32 -10.04
C GLN A 18 -8.05 -7.15 -10.99
N TYR A 19 -6.83 -6.64 -11.04
CA TYR A 19 -6.50 -5.50 -11.91
C TYR A 19 -6.61 -5.85 -13.40
N ARG A 20 -6.26 -7.09 -13.78
CA ARG A 20 -6.43 -7.59 -15.16
C ARG A 20 -7.88 -7.70 -15.62
N GLN A 21 -8.87 -7.70 -14.73
CA GLN A 21 -10.27 -7.57 -15.13
C GLN A 21 -10.56 -6.20 -15.76
N PHE A 22 -9.84 -5.17 -15.33
CA PHE A 22 -9.90 -3.83 -15.90
C PHE A 22 -8.97 -3.68 -17.11
N LYS A 23 -7.72 -4.11 -16.96
CA LYS A 23 -6.66 -3.96 -17.97
C LYS A 23 -6.02 -5.33 -18.25
N PRO A 24 -6.57 -6.14 -19.18
CA PRO A 24 -6.08 -7.50 -19.44
C PRO A 24 -4.59 -7.59 -19.80
N SER A 25 -4.03 -6.54 -20.40
CA SER A 25 -2.61 -6.46 -20.76
C SER A 25 -1.69 -6.01 -19.62
N HIS A 26 -2.22 -5.85 -18.39
CA HIS A 26 -1.40 -5.40 -17.27
C HIS A 26 -0.32 -6.41 -16.91
N ASP A 27 0.90 -5.91 -16.77
CA ASP A 27 2.09 -6.65 -16.38
C ASP A 27 2.85 -5.90 -15.28
N SER A 28 2.83 -6.44 -14.06
CA SER A 28 3.62 -5.94 -12.94
C SER A 28 5.12 -6.23 -13.11
N GLY A 29 5.49 -7.10 -14.05
CA GLY A 29 6.86 -7.41 -14.42
C GLY A 29 7.63 -8.16 -13.35
N ASN A 30 8.90 -7.79 -13.20
CA ASN A 30 9.81 -8.34 -12.22
C ASN A 30 10.75 -7.26 -11.66
N TYR A 31 11.42 -7.59 -10.56
CA TYR A 31 12.54 -6.83 -10.02
C TYR A 31 13.76 -7.73 -9.89
N GLU A 32 14.83 -7.44 -10.63
CA GLU A 32 16.06 -8.25 -10.69
C GLU A 32 15.76 -9.75 -10.88
N GLY A 33 14.88 -10.08 -11.84
CA GLY A 33 14.48 -11.45 -12.16
C GLY A 33 13.46 -12.08 -11.22
N ASN A 34 13.09 -11.44 -10.11
CA ASN A 34 12.06 -11.92 -9.19
C ASN A 34 10.67 -11.44 -9.60
N ASN A 35 9.74 -12.38 -9.75
CA ASN A 35 8.41 -12.14 -10.29
C ASN A 35 7.55 -11.25 -9.40
N LEU A 36 6.94 -10.21 -9.98
CA LEU A 36 5.93 -9.34 -9.34
C LEU A 36 4.54 -9.57 -9.92
N ASN A 37 4.40 -10.46 -10.90
CA ASN A 37 3.23 -10.61 -11.75
C ASN A 37 2.38 -11.84 -11.43
N GLY A 38 2.62 -12.48 -10.29
CA GLY A 38 1.81 -13.62 -9.81
C GLY A 38 0.37 -13.18 -9.51
N ASP A 39 -0.58 -14.05 -9.76
CA ASP A 39 -2.02 -13.77 -9.72
C ASP A 39 -2.50 -13.18 -8.40
N SER A 40 -2.00 -13.66 -7.28
CA SER A 40 -2.34 -13.20 -5.92
C SER A 40 -1.36 -12.18 -5.34
N GLN A 41 -0.30 -11.81 -6.07
CA GLN A 41 0.54 -10.68 -5.68
C GLN A 41 -0.19 -9.35 -5.95
N PRO A 42 0.11 -8.27 -5.19
CA PRO A 42 -0.48 -6.95 -5.45
C PRO A 42 -0.09 -6.45 -6.84
N ALA A 43 -1.03 -5.80 -7.52
CA ALA A 43 -0.76 -5.11 -8.78
C ALA A 43 0.11 -3.88 -8.52
N VAL A 44 1.30 -3.87 -9.14
CA VAL A 44 2.26 -2.77 -9.09
C VAL A 44 2.52 -2.21 -10.48
N ARG A 45 3.39 -1.22 -10.63
CA ARG A 45 3.54 -0.44 -11.89
C ARG A 45 2.23 0.21 -12.34
N VAL A 46 1.40 0.56 -11.38
CA VAL A 46 0.14 1.28 -11.53
C VAL A 46 0.36 2.71 -11.08
N SER A 47 0.12 3.69 -11.95
CA SER A 47 0.16 5.11 -11.59
C SER A 47 -1.06 5.47 -10.74
N TRP A 48 -1.03 6.61 -10.07
CA TRP A 48 -2.20 7.13 -9.35
C TRP A 48 -3.40 7.32 -10.30
N ASN A 49 -3.16 7.83 -11.51
CA ASN A 49 -4.21 7.99 -12.51
C ASN A 49 -4.82 6.63 -12.92
N ASP A 50 -3.99 5.60 -13.11
CA ASP A 50 -4.48 4.24 -13.40
C ASP A 50 -5.30 3.67 -12.22
N ALA A 51 -4.89 3.94 -10.99
CA ALA A 51 -5.59 3.48 -9.79
C ALA A 51 -6.96 4.14 -9.64
N VAL A 52 -7.06 5.44 -9.93
CA VAL A 52 -8.35 6.16 -9.99
C VAL A 52 -9.23 5.59 -11.10
N ALA A 53 -8.69 5.40 -12.30
CA ALA A 53 -9.45 4.82 -13.41
C ALA A 53 -9.96 3.39 -13.09
N PHE A 54 -9.17 2.57 -12.38
CA PHE A 54 -9.61 1.26 -11.90
C PHE A 54 -10.80 1.37 -10.93
N ALA A 55 -10.75 2.32 -9.98
CA ALA A 55 -11.84 2.54 -9.04
C ALA A 55 -13.14 3.00 -9.74
N GLU A 56 -13.02 3.90 -10.71
CA GLU A 56 -14.13 4.38 -11.54
C GLU A 56 -14.72 3.26 -12.39
N TRP A 57 -13.88 2.42 -13.01
CA TRP A 57 -14.33 1.23 -13.74
C TRP A 57 -15.10 0.28 -12.82
N LEU A 58 -14.59 -0.02 -11.63
CA LEU A 58 -15.27 -0.91 -10.68
C LEU A 58 -16.62 -0.31 -10.21
N THR A 59 -16.66 1.00 -10.02
CA THR A 59 -17.89 1.75 -9.74
C THR A 59 -18.92 1.55 -10.84
N SER A 60 -18.52 1.71 -12.11
CA SER A 60 -19.40 1.53 -13.26
C SER A 60 -19.93 0.09 -13.40
N LYS A 61 -19.12 -0.91 -13.02
CA LYS A 61 -19.50 -2.33 -13.08
C LYS A 61 -20.44 -2.76 -11.96
N THR A 62 -20.34 -2.13 -10.80
CA THR A 62 -21.05 -2.61 -9.60
C THR A 62 -22.17 -1.70 -9.13
N GLY A 63 -22.23 -0.45 -9.61
CA GLY A 63 -23.14 0.58 -9.12
C GLY A 63 -22.80 1.10 -7.70
N LYS A 64 -21.69 0.67 -7.12
CA LYS A 64 -21.22 1.09 -5.79
C LYS A 64 -20.01 2.02 -5.95
N THR A 65 -19.96 3.12 -5.23
CA THR A 65 -18.89 4.10 -5.36
C THR A 65 -17.58 3.61 -4.71
N PHE A 66 -16.63 3.21 -5.56
CA PHE A 66 -15.25 2.89 -5.16
C PHE A 66 -14.31 4.06 -5.41
N LYS A 67 -13.35 4.24 -4.53
CA LYS A 67 -12.31 5.28 -4.62
C LYS A 67 -11.02 4.79 -3.96
N LEU A 68 -9.91 5.51 -4.15
CA LEU A 68 -8.75 5.40 -3.27
C LEU A 68 -9.12 5.98 -1.90
N PRO A 69 -8.65 5.41 -0.78
CA PRO A 69 -8.81 6.02 0.53
C PRO A 69 -8.09 7.37 0.58
N THR A 70 -8.60 8.31 1.35
CA THR A 70 -7.81 9.48 1.75
C THR A 70 -6.66 9.04 2.65
N GLU A 71 -5.64 9.87 2.79
CA GLU A 71 -4.53 9.57 3.69
C GLU A 71 -5.01 9.33 5.14
N ALA A 72 -5.98 10.13 5.60
CA ALA A 72 -6.55 10.00 6.94
C ALA A 72 -7.36 8.70 7.10
N GLU A 73 -8.18 8.31 6.11
CA GLU A 73 -8.88 7.02 6.09
C GLU A 73 -7.88 5.88 6.16
N TRP A 74 -6.82 5.93 5.35
CA TRP A 74 -5.79 4.91 5.31
C TRP A 74 -5.09 4.75 6.68
N GLU A 75 -4.62 5.85 7.29
CA GLU A 75 -3.91 5.79 8.58
C GLU A 75 -4.81 5.31 9.72
N TYR A 76 -6.06 5.75 9.76
CA TYR A 76 -7.04 5.25 10.73
C TYR A 76 -7.20 3.73 10.63
N ALA A 77 -7.35 3.22 9.41
CA ALA A 77 -7.47 1.79 9.15
C ALA A 77 -6.19 1.01 9.50
N ALA A 78 -5.01 1.56 9.17
CA ALA A 78 -3.73 0.94 9.49
C ALA A 78 -3.50 0.83 11.00
N ARG A 79 -3.84 1.87 11.76
CA ARG A 79 -3.73 1.87 13.23
C ARG A 79 -4.72 0.93 13.90
N ALA A 80 -5.89 0.79 13.35
CA ALA A 80 -6.94 -0.09 13.91
C ALA A 80 -7.13 0.08 15.44
N GLY A 81 -7.14 1.34 15.91
CA GLY A 81 -7.31 1.71 17.31
C GLY A 81 -6.01 1.85 18.12
N THR A 82 -4.84 1.52 17.58
CA THR A 82 -3.56 1.65 18.29
C THR A 82 -2.95 3.04 18.13
N GLN A 83 -2.06 3.42 19.09
CA GLN A 83 -1.26 4.64 19.04
C GLN A 83 0.24 4.35 18.87
N THR A 84 0.64 3.10 18.86
CA THR A 84 2.00 2.62 18.67
C THR A 84 2.51 2.89 17.25
N ALA A 85 3.80 2.71 17.01
CA ALA A 85 4.38 2.90 15.69
C ALA A 85 3.73 1.99 14.63
N ARG A 86 3.37 0.76 15.05
CA ARG A 86 2.71 -0.26 14.21
C ARG A 86 1.50 -0.82 14.95
N TYR A 87 0.54 -1.42 14.22
CA TYR A 87 -0.67 -1.98 14.83
C TYR A 87 -0.42 -3.16 15.80
N TRP A 88 0.79 -3.77 15.75
CA TRP A 88 1.20 -4.82 16.70
C TRP A 88 2.10 -4.32 17.82
N GLY A 89 2.40 -3.02 17.90
CA GLY A 89 3.26 -2.41 18.91
C GLY A 89 4.52 -1.77 18.32
N ASP A 90 5.50 -1.53 19.18
CA ASP A 90 6.76 -0.86 18.81
C ASP A 90 7.92 -1.85 18.61
N ASP A 91 7.71 -3.14 18.94
CA ASP A 91 8.71 -4.18 18.88
C ASP A 91 9.00 -4.64 17.44
N ASP A 92 10.28 -4.68 17.07
CA ASP A 92 10.75 -5.17 15.79
C ASP A 92 10.80 -6.71 15.72
N ALA A 93 10.80 -7.43 16.86
CA ALA A 93 10.91 -8.90 16.89
C ALA A 93 9.72 -9.60 16.19
N SER A 94 8.56 -8.94 16.12
CA SER A 94 7.36 -9.46 15.45
C SER A 94 7.23 -9.01 13.99
N LEU A 95 8.20 -8.28 13.44
CA LEU A 95 8.09 -7.58 12.16
C LEU A 95 7.74 -8.51 11.01
N CYS A 96 8.52 -9.55 10.77
CA CYS A 96 8.32 -10.50 9.67
C CYS A 96 7.07 -11.40 9.82
N ARG A 97 6.40 -11.36 10.97
CA ARG A 97 5.09 -11.99 11.16
C ARG A 97 3.95 -11.12 10.61
N HIS A 98 4.16 -9.80 10.58
CA HIS A 98 3.11 -8.82 10.33
C HIS A 98 3.32 -8.04 9.03
N ALA A 99 4.54 -8.02 8.48
CA ALA A 99 4.88 -7.21 7.32
C ALA A 99 5.96 -7.84 6.46
N ASN A 100 5.81 -7.74 5.13
CA ASN A 100 6.88 -7.99 4.18
C ASN A 100 7.69 -6.69 4.01
N ILE A 101 8.95 -6.74 4.39
CA ILE A 101 9.90 -5.61 4.35
C ILE A 101 11.27 -6.06 3.86
N ALA A 102 12.22 -5.13 3.72
CA ALA A 102 13.62 -5.45 3.48
C ALA A 102 14.22 -6.17 4.69
N ASP A 103 14.25 -7.49 4.63
CA ASP A 103 14.71 -8.40 5.66
C ASP A 103 15.94 -9.22 5.21
N ARG A 104 16.24 -10.31 5.91
CA ARG A 104 17.35 -11.20 5.59
C ARG A 104 17.20 -11.85 4.21
N THR A 105 15.98 -12.24 3.82
CA THR A 105 15.72 -12.85 2.49
C THR A 105 16.05 -11.87 1.37
N SER A 106 15.56 -10.64 1.46
CA SER A 106 15.83 -9.61 0.46
C SER A 106 17.30 -9.16 0.47
N LYS A 107 17.95 -9.10 1.64
CA LYS A 107 19.39 -8.79 1.77
C LYS A 107 20.27 -9.80 1.04
N VAL A 108 19.95 -11.08 1.17
CA VAL A 108 20.67 -12.16 0.45
C VAL A 108 20.41 -12.08 -1.06
N ALA A 109 19.19 -11.73 -1.44
CA ALA A 109 18.82 -11.62 -2.86
C ALA A 109 19.41 -10.38 -3.55
N PHE A 110 19.51 -9.27 -2.83
CA PHE A 110 19.87 -7.96 -3.39
C PHE A 110 21.03 -7.34 -2.61
N SER A 111 22.24 -7.40 -3.16
CA SER A 111 23.45 -6.88 -2.51
C SER A 111 23.39 -5.37 -2.18
N GLY A 112 22.54 -4.63 -2.90
CA GLY A 112 22.30 -3.20 -2.65
C GLY A 112 21.45 -2.91 -1.40
N PHE A 113 20.78 -3.92 -0.80
CA PHE A 113 19.90 -3.73 0.36
C PHE A 113 20.68 -3.71 1.69
N THR A 114 21.63 -2.79 1.78
CA THR A 114 22.50 -2.64 2.99
C THR A 114 21.73 -2.23 4.24
N TRP A 115 20.50 -1.73 4.08
CA TRP A 115 19.59 -1.30 5.16
C TRP A 115 18.60 -2.38 5.61
N ALA A 116 18.64 -3.58 5.01
CA ALA A 116 17.72 -4.65 5.34
C ALA A 116 17.86 -5.10 6.80
N TYR A 117 16.74 -5.49 7.40
CA TYR A 117 16.68 -5.92 8.78
C TYR A 117 17.12 -7.38 8.92
N ASP A 118 18.18 -7.61 9.73
CA ASP A 118 18.75 -8.94 9.92
C ASP A 118 18.05 -9.77 11.02
N GLY A 119 17.09 -9.17 11.74
CA GLY A 119 16.46 -9.80 12.91
C GLY A 119 15.44 -10.88 12.59
N CYS A 120 14.94 -10.94 11.36
CA CYS A 120 13.98 -11.96 10.94
C CYS A 120 14.05 -12.26 9.44
N ASP A 121 13.17 -13.16 9.00
CA ASP A 121 13.06 -13.65 7.61
C ASP A 121 11.58 -13.87 7.32
N ASP A 122 11.01 -13.12 6.39
CA ASP A 122 9.61 -13.24 5.97
C ASP A 122 9.41 -14.22 4.80
N GLY A 123 10.51 -14.65 4.19
CA GLY A 123 10.53 -15.64 3.10
C GLY A 123 10.29 -15.05 1.72
N TYR A 124 10.14 -13.73 1.56
CA TYR A 124 9.86 -13.09 0.28
C TYR A 124 10.96 -12.10 -0.11
N LYS A 125 11.46 -12.22 -1.32
CA LYS A 125 12.48 -11.32 -1.89
C LYS A 125 11.86 -10.00 -2.36
N VAL A 126 10.64 -10.08 -2.88
CA VAL A 126 9.82 -8.99 -3.42
C VAL A 126 8.40 -9.11 -2.85
N SER A 127 7.40 -8.48 -3.46
CA SER A 127 6.02 -8.56 -2.95
C SER A 127 5.54 -10.01 -2.76
N ALA A 128 4.92 -10.27 -1.62
CA ALA A 128 4.26 -11.53 -1.28
C ALA A 128 2.84 -11.58 -1.89
N PRO A 129 2.22 -12.77 -2.05
CA PRO A 129 0.78 -12.87 -2.21
C PRO A 129 0.05 -12.14 -1.07
N VAL A 130 -1.02 -11.41 -1.38
CA VAL A 130 -1.78 -10.65 -0.38
C VAL A 130 -2.33 -11.56 0.73
N GLY A 131 -2.38 -11.05 1.96
CA GLY A 131 -2.94 -11.77 3.12
C GLY A 131 -2.02 -12.80 3.76
N ARG A 132 -0.72 -12.79 3.44
CA ARG A 132 0.25 -13.72 4.04
C ARG A 132 0.64 -13.35 5.46
N PHE A 133 0.54 -12.09 5.80
CA PHE A 133 0.94 -11.57 7.11
C PHE A 133 -0.26 -11.37 8.02
N ALA A 134 -0.03 -11.30 9.33
CA ALA A 134 -1.09 -11.18 10.33
C ALA A 134 -1.89 -9.88 10.15
N ALA A 135 -3.21 -9.99 10.18
CA ALA A 135 -4.11 -8.84 10.09
C ALA A 135 -4.03 -7.95 11.34
N ASN A 136 -4.40 -6.68 11.18
CA ASN A 136 -4.67 -5.81 12.32
C ASN A 136 -6.03 -6.13 12.99
N SER A 137 -6.41 -5.41 14.06
CA SER A 137 -7.66 -5.68 14.79
C SER A 137 -8.93 -5.36 14.00
N PHE A 138 -8.84 -4.67 12.87
CA PHE A 138 -9.96 -4.49 11.94
C PHE A 138 -10.03 -5.59 10.87
N GLY A 139 -9.14 -6.60 10.93
CA GLY A 139 -9.08 -7.70 9.98
C GLY A 139 -8.43 -7.33 8.64
N LEU A 140 -7.72 -6.21 8.57
CA LEU A 140 -7.01 -5.74 7.37
C LEU A 140 -5.60 -6.32 7.34
N HIS A 141 -5.19 -6.88 6.21
CA HIS A 141 -3.86 -7.42 5.99
C HIS A 141 -2.99 -6.45 5.21
N ASP A 142 -1.68 -6.62 5.36
CA ASP A 142 -0.65 -5.95 4.56
C ASP A 142 -0.73 -4.40 4.61
N MET A 143 -1.32 -3.87 5.70
CA MET A 143 -1.37 -2.41 5.91
C MET A 143 0.01 -1.79 6.11
N LEU A 144 1.00 -2.60 6.49
CA LEU A 144 2.39 -2.20 6.61
C LEU A 144 3.26 -3.21 5.86
N GLY A 145 4.17 -2.72 4.99
CA GLY A 145 4.99 -3.56 4.13
C GLY A 145 4.26 -4.01 2.86
N ASN A 146 4.76 -5.02 2.20
CA ASN A 146 4.37 -5.58 0.93
C ASN A 146 4.50 -4.57 -0.23
N VAL A 147 3.55 -3.68 -0.44
CA VAL A 147 3.69 -2.56 -1.38
C VAL A 147 3.20 -1.25 -0.76
N TRP A 148 3.81 -0.14 -1.13
CA TRP A 148 3.24 1.18 -0.88
C TRP A 148 1.87 1.27 -1.51
N GLU A 149 0.94 1.93 -0.85
CA GLU A 149 -0.43 2.10 -1.35
C GLU A 149 -0.73 3.55 -1.71
N TRP A 150 -1.23 3.78 -2.93
CA TRP A 150 -1.74 5.07 -3.33
C TRP A 150 -2.92 5.49 -2.44
N THR A 151 -2.89 6.74 -1.98
CA THR A 151 -4.06 7.41 -1.39
C THR A 151 -4.63 8.41 -2.39
N SER A 152 -5.86 8.86 -2.17
CA SER A 152 -6.45 9.91 -3.00
C SER A 152 -5.91 11.30 -2.66
N SER A 153 -5.18 11.46 -1.55
CA SER A 153 -4.78 12.76 -1.01
C SER A 153 -3.59 13.37 -1.74
N PRO A 154 -3.61 14.69 -1.99
CA PRO A 154 -2.43 15.43 -2.41
C PRO A 154 -1.41 15.45 -1.27
N TYR A 155 -0.12 15.48 -1.63
CA TYR A 155 0.91 15.63 -0.60
C TYR A 155 0.99 17.08 -0.13
N ASP A 156 0.85 17.26 1.18
CA ASP A 156 1.11 18.49 1.89
C ASP A 156 1.98 18.18 3.12
N GLN A 157 3.15 18.81 3.21
CA GLN A 157 4.07 18.59 4.32
C GLN A 157 3.48 19.07 5.64
N ALA A 158 2.68 20.12 5.62
CA ALA A 158 2.06 20.73 6.80
C ALA A 158 0.73 20.08 7.20
N TYR A 159 0.25 19.11 6.43
CA TYR A 159 -1.09 18.48 6.57
C TYR A 159 -2.29 19.41 6.34
N ALA A 160 -2.17 20.64 6.12
CA ALA A 160 -3.19 21.72 6.00
C ALA A 160 -4.60 21.30 5.47
N GLY A 161 -5.09 20.10 5.85
CA GLY A 161 -6.35 19.50 5.42
C GLY A 161 -6.24 18.61 4.17
N GLY A 162 -5.08 18.55 3.53
CA GLY A 162 -4.83 17.70 2.36
C GLY A 162 -5.07 16.23 2.63
N GLU A 163 -4.76 15.77 3.85
CA GLU A 163 -4.91 14.38 4.29
C GLU A 163 -6.37 13.88 4.32
N LYS A 164 -7.34 14.80 4.32
CA LYS A 164 -8.79 14.50 4.42
C LYS A 164 -9.51 14.51 3.09
N ARG A 165 -8.90 15.02 2.04
CA ARG A 165 -9.54 15.22 0.75
C ARG A 165 -8.92 14.39 -0.36
N ALA A 166 -9.67 14.13 -1.40
CA ALA A 166 -9.17 13.62 -2.66
C ALA A 166 -8.65 14.76 -3.54
N ALA A 167 -7.52 14.53 -4.21
CA ALA A 167 -7.06 15.36 -5.29
C ALA A 167 -7.89 15.10 -6.56
N SER A 168 -8.07 16.12 -7.39
CA SER A 168 -8.63 15.93 -8.73
C SER A 168 -7.56 15.45 -9.73
N LEU A 169 -8.00 14.88 -10.86
CA LEU A 169 -7.08 14.45 -11.93
C LEU A 169 -6.31 15.62 -12.54
N SER A 170 -6.88 16.83 -12.54
CA SER A 170 -6.25 18.04 -13.05
C SER A 170 -5.38 18.77 -12.03
N GLU A 171 -5.42 18.36 -10.77
CA GLU A 171 -4.63 18.98 -9.71
C GLU A 171 -3.16 18.57 -9.82
N GLY A 172 -2.28 19.55 -9.95
CA GLY A 172 -0.84 19.34 -9.96
C GLY A 172 -0.27 18.82 -8.64
N GLY A 173 1.03 18.52 -8.63
CA GLY A 173 1.74 18.08 -7.42
C GLY A 173 1.67 16.57 -7.16
N ASP A 174 2.37 16.17 -6.12
CA ASP A 174 2.54 14.78 -5.75
C ASP A 174 1.34 14.21 -5.00
N ARG A 175 1.23 12.88 -4.96
CA ARG A 175 0.22 12.13 -4.21
C ARG A 175 0.87 11.35 -3.09
N VAL A 176 0.17 11.28 -1.99
CA VAL A 176 0.64 10.53 -0.82
C VAL A 176 0.55 9.03 -1.07
N ILE A 177 1.61 8.32 -0.70
CA ILE A 177 1.64 6.86 -0.59
C ILE A 177 1.92 6.46 0.86
N ARG A 178 1.39 5.33 1.28
CA ARG A 178 1.40 4.87 2.67
C ARG A 178 1.81 3.41 2.79
N GLY A 179 2.23 2.98 3.99
CA GLY A 179 2.43 1.60 4.39
C GLY A 179 3.86 1.08 4.35
N GLY A 180 4.69 1.57 3.46
CA GLY A 180 5.98 0.93 3.17
C GLY A 180 5.82 -0.21 2.16
N ALA A 181 6.92 -0.82 1.76
CA ALA A 181 6.95 -1.92 0.79
C ALA A 181 8.02 -2.95 1.17
N TRP A 182 8.06 -4.06 0.42
CA TRP A 182 9.05 -5.14 0.56
C TRP A 182 10.52 -4.65 0.55
N GLY A 183 10.80 -3.51 -0.07
CA GLY A 183 12.13 -2.88 -0.07
C GLY A 183 12.35 -1.86 1.04
N SER A 184 11.39 -1.62 1.92
CA SER A 184 11.48 -0.62 2.98
C SER A 184 12.23 -1.14 4.20
N LYS A 185 13.06 -0.26 4.80
CA LYS A 185 13.62 -0.54 6.14
C LYS A 185 12.50 -0.53 7.20
N PRO A 186 12.69 -1.15 8.38
CA PRO A 186 11.68 -1.22 9.45
C PRO A 186 11.06 0.13 9.83
N GLY A 187 11.86 1.19 9.83
CA GLY A 187 11.36 2.55 10.08
C GLY A 187 10.41 3.10 9.03
N GLY A 188 10.36 2.52 7.82
CA GLY A 188 9.40 2.84 6.76
C GLY A 188 8.04 2.16 6.95
N ALA A 189 8.01 0.96 7.56
CA ALA A 189 6.79 0.20 7.84
C ALA A 189 6.18 0.61 9.19
N ARG A 190 5.67 1.84 9.25
CA ARG A 190 4.98 2.41 10.43
C ARG A 190 3.68 3.06 9.99
N SER A 191 2.66 3.02 10.86
CA SER A 191 1.34 3.61 10.56
C SER A 191 1.41 5.09 10.19
N ALA A 192 2.35 5.85 10.80
CA ALA A 192 2.54 7.27 10.51
C ALA A 192 3.51 7.56 9.35
N SER A 193 4.19 6.53 8.79
CA SER A 193 5.11 6.76 7.68
C SER A 193 4.35 7.21 6.43
N ARG A 194 4.78 8.31 5.86
CA ARG A 194 4.24 8.86 4.61
C ARG A 194 5.38 9.09 3.65
N PHE A 195 5.09 8.85 2.40
CA PHE A 195 5.94 9.23 1.29
C PHE A 195 5.08 9.82 0.18
N TYR A 196 5.68 10.27 -0.89
CA TYR A 196 4.95 10.89 -2.00
C TYR A 196 5.70 10.70 -3.32
N THR A 197 4.95 10.72 -4.39
CA THR A 197 5.51 10.70 -5.74
C THR A 197 4.53 11.27 -6.75
N ALA A 198 5.04 11.58 -7.94
CA ALA A 198 4.21 12.12 -9.00
C ALA A 198 3.12 11.14 -9.45
N PRO A 199 1.90 11.63 -9.75
CA PRO A 199 0.73 10.79 -10.05
C PRO A 199 0.87 9.96 -11.32
N VAL A 200 1.88 10.22 -12.15
CA VAL A 200 2.16 9.49 -13.41
C VAL A 200 3.20 8.37 -13.23
N HIS A 201 3.92 8.33 -12.11
CA HIS A 201 4.94 7.32 -11.86
C HIS A 201 4.33 5.93 -11.71
N ARG A 202 5.09 4.90 -12.14
CA ARG A 202 4.71 3.48 -12.09
C ARG A 202 5.83 2.64 -11.46
N PRO A 203 6.13 2.83 -10.16
CA PRO A 203 7.17 2.05 -9.49
C PRO A 203 6.80 0.57 -9.34
N VAL A 204 7.81 -0.26 -9.10
CA VAL A 204 7.68 -1.71 -8.93
C VAL A 204 7.18 -2.12 -7.54
N ASP A 205 7.03 -1.18 -6.65
CA ASP A 205 6.72 -1.37 -5.22
C ASP A 205 5.55 -0.50 -4.75
N ILE A 206 4.79 0.13 -5.69
CA ILE A 206 3.58 0.89 -5.38
C ILE A 206 2.38 0.21 -6.05
N GLY A 207 1.40 -0.12 -5.22
CA GLY A 207 0.11 -0.68 -5.60
C GLY A 207 -1.05 0.19 -5.10
N LEU A 208 -2.21 -0.44 -4.91
CA LEU A 208 -3.43 0.26 -4.49
C LEU A 208 -4.33 -0.63 -3.65
N ARG A 209 -5.09 0.01 -2.77
CA ARG A 209 -6.23 -0.56 -2.03
C ARG A 209 -7.42 0.36 -2.22
N LEU A 210 -8.62 -0.20 -2.36
CA LEU A 210 -9.82 0.59 -2.57
C LEU A 210 -10.60 0.79 -1.27
N SER A 211 -11.22 1.96 -1.17
CA SER A 211 -12.29 2.24 -0.22
C SER A 211 -13.63 2.37 -0.94
N ARG A 212 -14.70 2.30 -0.17
CA ARG A 212 -16.08 2.44 -0.65
C ARG A 212 -16.91 3.18 0.40
N SER A 213 -17.77 4.08 -0.05
CA SER A 213 -18.80 4.67 0.81
C SER A 213 -19.79 3.60 1.30
N PRO A 214 -20.42 3.78 2.45
CA PRO A 214 -21.42 2.86 2.99
C PRO A 214 -22.57 2.56 2.04
#